data_7aa96c21b4600aefe0ddbbee774c4061
#
_entry.id   7aa96c21b4600aefe0ddbbee774c4061
#
_cell.length_a   1.000
_cell.length_b   1.000
_cell.length_c   1.000
_cell.angle_alpha   90.00
_cell.angle_beta   90.00
_cell.angle_gamma   90.00
#
_symmetry.space_group_name_H-M   'P 1'
#
loop_
_entity.id
_entity.type
_entity.pdbx_description
1 polymer ?
#
loop_
_entity_poly.entity_id
_entity_poly.type
_entity_poly.pdbx_seq_one_letter_code
_entity_poly.pdbx_strand_id
1 'polypeptide(L)'
;MPEPVDGNSLAGPLSELFSADLTTATARCLGCGDVSELARAMVYADPTGYLVRCGKCDDVLMVVVEEPDSICLELRGMSWLRVPR
;
A
#
# COMPACT_ATOMS: atom_id res chain seq x y z
N MET A 1 -7.71 7.79 -16.65
CA MET A 1 -7.16 7.16 -15.43
C MET A 1 -6.07 8.06 -14.86
N PRO A 2 -6.07 8.31 -13.57
CA PRO A 2 -4.97 9.06 -12.99
C PRO A 2 -3.66 8.29 -13.12
N GLU A 3 -2.56 9.01 -13.24
CA GLU A 3 -1.25 8.37 -13.25
C GLU A 3 -0.92 7.84 -11.86
N PRO A 4 -0.22 6.72 -11.77
CA PRO A 4 0.18 6.21 -10.46
C PRO A 4 1.22 7.14 -9.81
N VAL A 5 1.21 7.17 -8.49
CA VAL A 5 2.23 7.83 -7.70
C VAL A 5 2.94 6.76 -6.87
N ASP A 6 4.06 7.13 -6.23
CA ASP A 6 4.77 6.16 -5.41
C ASP A 6 4.09 5.96 -4.05
N GLY A 7 4.54 4.95 -3.31
CA GLY A 7 3.95 4.59 -2.04
C GLY A 7 4.06 5.65 -0.96
N ASN A 8 4.92 6.66 -1.14
CA ASN A 8 5.01 7.76 -0.18
C ASN A 8 3.69 8.53 -0.07
N SER A 9 2.86 8.47 -1.10
CA SER A 9 1.54 9.11 -1.08
C SER A 9 0.62 8.50 -0.02
N LEU A 10 0.92 7.31 0.48
CA LEU A 10 0.13 6.64 1.52
C LEU A 10 0.43 7.18 2.92
N ALA A 11 1.49 7.96 3.09
CA ALA A 11 1.89 8.45 4.41
C ALA A 11 0.76 9.23 5.11
N GLY A 12 0.08 10.11 4.39
CA GLY A 12 -1.02 10.87 4.96
C GLY A 12 -2.22 10.00 5.34
N PRO A 13 -2.81 9.29 4.36
CA PRO A 13 -4.00 8.47 4.64
C PRO A 13 -3.78 7.40 5.71
N LEU A 14 -2.63 6.73 5.70
CA LEU A 14 -2.39 5.64 6.63
C LEU A 14 -1.83 6.09 7.98
N SER A 15 -1.39 7.35 8.10
CA SER A 15 -0.90 7.87 9.38
C SER A 15 -1.99 7.91 10.45
N GLU A 16 -3.25 7.94 10.06
CA GLU A 16 -4.36 7.90 11.00
C GLU A 16 -4.53 6.54 11.66
N LEU A 17 -4.02 5.48 11.02
CA LEU A 17 -4.16 4.11 11.50
C LEU A 17 -2.97 3.66 12.33
N PHE A 18 -1.80 4.16 12.02
CA PHE A 18 -0.57 3.67 12.62
C PHE A 18 0.27 4.84 13.10
N SER A 19 0.88 4.67 14.27
CA SER A 19 1.83 5.65 14.79
C SER A 19 3.16 5.62 14.04
N ALA A 20 3.46 4.52 13.36
CA ALA A 20 4.67 4.38 12.55
C ALA A 20 4.42 4.84 11.12
N ASP A 21 5.48 5.27 10.45
CA ASP A 21 5.44 5.64 9.04
C ASP A 21 5.40 4.36 8.19
N LEU A 22 4.25 4.05 7.62
CA LEU A 22 4.07 2.85 6.81
C LEU A 22 4.84 2.88 5.49
N THR A 23 5.28 4.05 5.04
CA THR A 23 6.07 4.11 3.81
C THR A 23 7.42 3.43 3.96
N THR A 24 7.93 3.32 5.19
CA THR A 24 9.18 2.61 5.47
C THR A 24 8.96 1.12 5.75
N ALA A 25 7.70 0.69 5.86
CA ALA A 25 7.39 -0.72 6.04
C ALA A 25 7.77 -1.50 4.78
N THR A 26 8.19 -2.76 4.96
CA THR A 26 8.49 -3.63 3.83
C THR A 26 7.39 -4.65 3.66
N ALA A 27 7.16 -5.05 2.42
CA ALA A 27 6.17 -6.07 2.09
C ALA A 27 6.78 -7.07 1.12
N ARG A 28 6.33 -8.32 1.20
CA ARG A 28 6.72 -9.32 0.23
C ARG A 28 5.57 -9.59 -0.71
N CYS A 29 5.81 -9.38 -2.00
CA CYS A 29 4.80 -9.62 -3.03
C CYS A 29 4.55 -11.11 -3.22
N LEU A 30 3.29 -11.53 -3.19
CA LEU A 30 2.93 -12.92 -3.46
C LEU A 30 3.20 -13.32 -4.90
N GLY A 31 3.07 -12.36 -5.83
CA GLY A 31 3.21 -12.65 -7.25
C GLY A 31 4.65 -12.93 -7.68
N CYS A 32 5.59 -12.08 -7.25
CA CYS A 32 6.98 -12.20 -7.70
C CYS A 32 7.98 -12.46 -6.58
N GLY A 33 7.55 -12.42 -5.31
CA GLY A 33 8.43 -12.65 -4.17
C GLY A 33 9.32 -11.47 -3.80
N ASP A 34 9.21 -10.35 -4.52
CA ASP A 34 10.02 -9.17 -4.23
C ASP A 34 9.73 -8.62 -2.83
N VAL A 35 10.78 -8.23 -2.12
CA VAL A 35 10.67 -7.59 -0.81
C VAL A 35 11.13 -6.16 -0.97
N SER A 36 10.22 -5.21 -0.75
CA SER A 36 10.50 -3.80 -0.96
C SER A 36 9.71 -2.94 0.03
N GLU A 37 10.20 -1.72 0.24
CA GLU A 37 9.44 -0.75 1.02
C GLU A 37 8.19 -0.34 0.27
N LEU A 38 7.10 -0.06 1.01
CA LEU A 38 5.86 0.42 0.41
C LEU A 38 6.06 1.72 -0.38
N ALA A 39 7.04 2.53 -0.01
CA ALA A 39 7.37 3.75 -0.75
C ALA A 39 7.68 3.50 -2.22
N ARG A 40 8.10 2.28 -2.57
CA ARG A 40 8.43 1.91 -3.96
C ARG A 40 7.26 1.34 -4.73
N ALA A 41 6.13 1.12 -4.08
CA ALA A 41 4.95 0.60 -4.75
C ALA A 41 4.32 1.65 -5.67
N MET A 42 3.51 1.19 -6.61
CA MET A 42 2.74 2.05 -7.51
C MET A 42 1.35 2.22 -6.93
N VAL A 43 0.94 3.44 -6.67
CA VAL A 43 -0.33 3.74 -6.03
C VAL A 43 -1.26 4.45 -7.01
N TYR A 44 -2.45 3.91 -7.17
CA TYR A 44 -3.51 4.48 -7.99
C TYR A 44 -4.63 4.94 -7.07
N ALA A 45 -4.88 6.23 -7.04
CA ALA A 45 -5.95 6.80 -6.21
C ALA A 45 -7.25 6.90 -6.98
N ASP A 46 -8.37 6.67 -6.29
CA ASP A 46 -9.70 6.94 -6.82
C ASP A 46 -10.56 7.52 -5.69
N PRO A 47 -11.82 7.93 -5.98
CA PRO A 47 -12.64 8.55 -4.95
C PRO A 47 -12.93 7.68 -3.73
N THR A 48 -12.80 6.36 -3.84
CA THR A 48 -13.11 5.44 -2.76
C THR A 48 -11.87 4.97 -2.01
N GLY A 49 -10.67 5.23 -2.51
CA GLY A 49 -9.46 4.81 -1.83
C GLY A 49 -8.25 4.65 -2.74
N TYR A 50 -7.47 3.61 -2.50
CA TYR A 50 -6.20 3.42 -3.19
C TYR A 50 -6.01 1.97 -3.61
N LEU A 51 -5.45 1.78 -4.81
CA LEU A 51 -5.00 0.48 -5.28
C LEU A 51 -3.47 0.51 -5.29
N VAL A 52 -2.85 -0.40 -4.56
CA VAL A 52 -1.40 -0.45 -4.42
C VAL A 52 -0.87 -1.67 -5.16
N ARG A 53 0.00 -1.43 -6.14
CA ARG A 53 0.58 -2.49 -6.97
C ARG A 53 2.08 -2.60 -6.74
N CYS A 54 2.59 -3.81 -6.90
CA CYS A 54 4.03 -4.07 -6.82
C CYS A 54 4.78 -3.26 -7.89
N GLY A 55 5.82 -2.55 -7.47
CA GLY A 55 6.63 -1.77 -8.41
C GLY A 55 7.45 -2.61 -9.37
N LYS A 56 7.54 -3.93 -9.14
CA LYS A 56 8.34 -4.84 -9.95
C LYS A 56 7.50 -5.66 -10.92
N CYS A 57 6.41 -6.29 -10.45
CA CYS A 57 5.60 -7.17 -11.31
C CYS A 57 4.21 -6.61 -11.60
N ASP A 58 3.84 -5.49 -11.00
CA ASP A 58 2.55 -4.82 -11.18
C ASP A 58 1.34 -5.59 -10.62
N ASP A 59 1.55 -6.67 -9.89
CA ASP A 59 0.46 -7.35 -9.20
C ASP A 59 -0.06 -6.49 -8.05
N VAL A 60 -1.34 -6.64 -7.72
CA VAL A 60 -1.94 -5.91 -6.62
C VAL A 60 -1.37 -6.41 -5.29
N LEU A 61 -0.81 -5.50 -4.50
CA LEU A 61 -0.32 -5.80 -3.17
C LEU A 61 -1.41 -5.61 -2.12
N MET A 62 -2.14 -4.51 -2.24
CA MET A 62 -3.09 -4.10 -1.23
C MET A 62 -4.13 -3.17 -1.84
N VAL A 63 -5.34 -3.22 -1.29
CA VAL A 63 -6.40 -2.27 -1.63
C VAL A 63 -6.79 -1.54 -0.35
N VAL A 64 -6.84 -0.23 -0.41
CA VAL A 64 -7.29 0.61 0.71
C VAL A 64 -8.63 1.21 0.33
N VAL A 65 -9.67 0.94 1.12
CA VAL A 65 -11.00 1.51 0.90
C VAL A 65 -11.33 2.41 2.08
N GLU A 66 -11.57 3.68 1.78
CA GLU A 66 -11.97 4.64 2.81
C GLU A 66 -13.48 4.63 2.95
N GLU A 67 -13.95 4.37 4.16
CA GLU A 67 -15.36 4.36 4.51
C GLU A 67 -15.63 5.46 5.54
N PRO A 68 -16.91 5.88 5.74
CA PRO A 68 -17.19 6.98 6.67
C PRO A 68 -16.69 6.74 8.10
N ASP A 69 -16.77 5.50 8.58
CA ASP A 69 -16.42 5.18 9.97
C ASP A 69 -15.21 4.27 10.09
N SER A 70 -14.58 3.90 8.97
CA SER A 70 -13.48 2.94 9.00
C SER A 70 -12.63 3.05 7.75
N ILE A 71 -11.47 2.40 7.78
CA ILE A 71 -10.63 2.19 6.62
C ILE A 71 -10.42 0.70 6.49
N CYS A 72 -10.78 0.14 5.34
CA CYS A 72 -10.61 -1.28 5.09
C CYS A 72 -9.33 -1.52 4.31
N LEU A 73 -8.49 -2.42 4.80
CA LEU A 73 -7.26 -2.82 4.13
C LEU A 73 -7.38 -4.26 3.67
N GLU A 74 -7.34 -4.48 2.37
CA GLU A 74 -7.24 -5.82 1.81
C GLU A 74 -5.79 -6.11 1.46
N LEU A 75 -5.18 -7.03 2.17
CA LEU A 75 -3.75 -7.35 2.04
C LEU A 75 -3.53 -8.62 1.22
N ARG A 76 -4.35 -8.81 0.19
CA ARG A 76 -4.42 -10.07 -0.56
C ARG A 76 -3.20 -10.38 -1.41
N GLY A 77 -2.40 -9.38 -1.71
CA GLY A 77 -1.25 -9.55 -2.61
C GLY A 77 0.10 -9.60 -1.94
N MET A 78 0.14 -9.63 -0.60
CA MET A 78 1.40 -9.67 0.12
C MET A 78 1.43 -10.83 1.10
N SER A 79 2.60 -11.48 1.21
CA SER A 79 2.80 -12.58 2.16
C SER A 79 2.86 -12.06 3.59
N TRP A 80 3.45 -10.89 3.77
CA TRP A 80 3.58 -10.25 5.07
C TRP A 80 3.89 -8.77 4.87
N LEU A 81 3.64 -8.02 5.94
CA LEU A 81 3.97 -6.61 6.02
C LEU A 81 4.76 -6.42 7.31
N ARG A 82 5.97 -5.88 7.20
CA ARG A 82 6.84 -5.64 8.34
C ARG A 82 6.92 -4.14 8.60
N VAL A 83 6.38 -3.73 9.72
CA VAL A 83 6.33 -2.32 10.11
C VAL A 83 7.43 -2.05 11.12
N PRO A 84 8.35 -1.10 10.88
CA PRO A 84 9.40 -0.77 11.84
C PRO A 84 8.81 -0.25 13.15
N ARG A 85 9.48 -0.56 14.23
CA ARG A 85 9.11 -0.03 15.55
C ARG A 85 9.81 1.27 15.84
#